data_c9a329e67edf44851ca1f7f39e21a0cd
#
_entry.id   c9a329e67edf44851ca1f7f39e21a0cd
#
_cell.length_a   1.000
_cell.length_b   1.000
_cell.length_c   1.000
_cell.angle_alpha   90.00
_cell.angle_beta   90.00
_cell.angle_gamma   90.00
#
_symmetry.space_group_name_H-M   'P 1'
#
loop_
_entity.id
_entity.type
_entity.pdbx_description
1 polymer ?
#
loop_
_entity_poly.entity_id
_entity_poly.type
_entity_poly.pdbx_seq_one_letter_code
_entity_poly.pdbx_strand_id
1 'polypeptide(L)'
;MNEMSKSSITTKAKSYCPISSAAEVIGDHWSVIILRDIVFCNQRTFNSILINNNENISSATLAKRLKRMCDLELLCISNDPTHSQRKIYSLTSKGTDLIPVIVEMFRFGVKHASQSSTAISLPESKKRPLSPFEEDLFEELKSTNLNHAENAI
;
A
#
# COMPACT_ATOMS: atom_id res chain seq x y z
N MET A 1 -18.92 4.73 33.13
CA MET A 1 -19.35 4.71 31.72
C MET A 1 -18.40 5.63 30.95
N ASN A 2 -17.40 5.03 30.31
CA ASN A 2 -16.45 5.77 29.47
C ASN A 2 -16.88 5.60 28.02
N GLU A 3 -17.44 6.65 27.47
CA GLU A 3 -17.60 6.78 26.03
C GLU A 3 -16.22 6.91 25.40
N MET A 4 -15.77 5.81 24.79
CA MET A 4 -14.61 5.85 23.91
C MET A 4 -14.99 6.72 22.72
N SER A 5 -14.50 7.96 22.76
CA SER A 5 -14.52 8.91 21.66
C SER A 5 -13.95 8.23 20.41
N LYS A 6 -14.82 7.88 19.48
CA LYS A 6 -14.44 7.61 18.10
C LYS A 6 -13.85 8.90 17.57
N SER A 7 -12.53 8.97 17.51
CA SER A 7 -11.83 10.00 16.80
C SER A 7 -12.15 9.83 15.29
N SER A 8 -13.28 10.40 14.87
CA SER A 8 -13.49 10.62 13.46
C SER A 8 -12.45 11.64 13.04
N ILE A 9 -11.44 11.20 12.29
CA ILE A 9 -10.55 12.09 11.56
C ILE A 9 -11.41 12.70 10.46
N THR A 10 -12.18 13.71 10.83
CA THR A 10 -12.78 14.63 9.90
C THR A 10 -11.66 15.52 9.37
N THR A 11 -10.87 15.01 8.42
CA THR A 11 -10.29 15.91 7.44
C THR A 11 -11.49 16.65 6.86
N LYS A 12 -11.53 17.96 7.07
CA LYS A 12 -12.53 18.82 6.43
C LYS A 12 -12.33 18.70 4.92
N ALA A 13 -12.95 17.70 4.30
CA ALA A 13 -13.07 17.66 2.87
C ALA A 13 -13.83 18.91 2.48
N LYS A 14 -13.15 19.87 1.88
CA LYS A 14 -13.74 21.12 1.41
C LYS A 14 -14.75 20.91 0.27
N SER A 15 -14.91 19.69 -0.19
CA SER A 15 -15.88 19.32 -1.22
C SER A 15 -16.38 17.90 -1.00
N TYR A 16 -17.63 17.65 -1.37
CA TYR A 16 -18.23 16.30 -1.41
C TYR A 16 -17.73 15.47 -2.62
N CYS A 17 -16.61 15.82 -3.22
CA CYS A 17 -16.04 15.12 -4.35
C CYS A 17 -15.32 13.85 -3.88
N PRO A 18 -15.74 12.64 -4.30
CA PRO A 18 -15.06 11.40 -3.91
C PRO A 18 -13.59 11.34 -4.33
N ILE A 19 -13.23 11.94 -5.47
CA ILE A 19 -11.85 12.03 -5.94
C ILE A 19 -11.01 12.89 -5.00
N SER A 20 -11.54 14.03 -4.56
CA SER A 20 -10.86 14.89 -3.60
C SER A 20 -10.61 14.18 -2.28
N SER A 21 -11.60 13.45 -1.78
CA SER A 21 -11.48 12.66 -0.55
C SER A 21 -10.44 11.55 -0.69
N ALA A 22 -10.42 10.84 -1.81
CA ALA A 22 -9.41 9.83 -2.09
C ALA A 22 -8.01 10.42 -2.21
N ALA A 23 -7.86 11.59 -2.84
CA ALA A 23 -6.59 12.28 -2.96
C ALA A 23 -6.02 12.70 -1.60
N GLU A 24 -6.85 13.03 -0.63
CA GLU A 24 -6.37 13.28 0.75
C GLU A 24 -5.81 12.03 1.42
N VAL A 25 -6.31 10.86 1.05
CA VAL A 25 -5.86 9.57 1.60
C VAL A 25 -4.53 9.12 0.98
N ILE A 26 -4.45 9.14 -0.35
CA ILE A 26 -3.33 8.56 -1.11
C ILE A 26 -2.56 9.59 -1.95
N GLY A 27 -2.91 10.85 -1.91
CA GLY A 27 -2.37 11.87 -2.82
C GLY A 27 -0.91 12.27 -2.55
N ASP A 28 -0.23 11.66 -1.60
CA ASP A 28 1.19 11.89 -1.38
C ASP A 28 2.05 10.77 -1.96
N HIS A 29 3.20 11.15 -2.48
CA HIS A 29 4.16 10.26 -3.13
C HIS A 29 4.49 9.02 -2.29
N TRP A 30 4.81 9.21 -1.02
CA TRP A 30 5.29 8.10 -0.18
C TRP A 30 4.22 7.07 0.16
N SER A 31 2.97 7.49 0.35
CA SER A 31 1.86 6.56 0.57
C SER A 31 1.66 5.63 -0.63
N VAL A 32 1.74 6.17 -1.84
CA VAL A 32 1.65 5.38 -3.08
C VAL A 32 2.83 4.40 -3.20
N ILE A 33 4.05 4.86 -2.92
CA ILE A 33 5.24 4.01 -2.99
C ILE A 33 5.19 2.87 -1.96
N ILE A 34 4.76 3.14 -0.73
CA ILE A 34 4.60 2.11 0.30
C ILE A 34 3.54 1.08 -0.11
N LEU A 35 2.39 1.52 -0.66
CA LEU A 35 1.36 0.62 -1.18
C LEU A 35 1.92 -0.26 -2.30
N ARG A 36 2.69 0.31 -3.23
CA ARG A 36 3.39 -0.45 -4.28
C ARG A 36 4.25 -1.56 -3.67
N ASP A 37 5.08 -1.21 -2.70
CA ASP A 37 6.03 -2.15 -2.09
C ASP A 37 5.31 -3.30 -1.37
N ILE A 38 4.19 -3.01 -0.71
CA ILE A 38 3.36 -4.03 -0.07
C ILE A 38 2.64 -4.89 -1.10
N VAL A 39 1.98 -4.27 -2.07
CA VAL A 39 1.11 -4.96 -3.04
C VAL A 39 1.91 -5.82 -4.02
N PHE A 40 2.92 -5.24 -4.66
CA PHE A 40 3.65 -5.90 -5.73
C PHE A 40 4.91 -6.64 -5.27
N CYS A 41 5.58 -6.12 -4.25
CA CYS A 41 6.87 -6.64 -3.80
C CYS A 41 6.77 -7.46 -2.51
N ASN A 42 5.59 -7.54 -1.91
CA ASN A 42 5.34 -8.23 -0.63
C ASN A 42 6.29 -7.77 0.50
N GLN A 43 6.70 -6.48 0.47
CA GLN A 43 7.50 -5.86 1.52
C GLN A 43 6.57 -5.47 2.66
N ARG A 44 6.59 -6.20 3.77
CA ARG A 44 5.57 -6.08 4.81
C ARG A 44 6.12 -5.76 6.19
N THR A 45 7.41 -5.57 6.32
CA THR A 45 8.04 -5.13 7.56
C THR A 45 8.68 -3.76 7.38
N PHE A 46 8.85 -3.01 8.46
CA PHE A 46 9.52 -1.70 8.41
C PHE A 46 10.88 -1.80 7.72
N ASN A 47 11.69 -2.76 8.14
CA ASN A 47 13.04 -2.93 7.59
C ASN A 47 13.01 -3.39 6.12
N SER A 48 12.10 -4.28 5.74
CA SER A 48 12.04 -4.73 4.34
C SER A 48 11.64 -3.58 3.40
N ILE A 49 10.71 -2.73 3.80
CA ILE A 49 10.33 -1.54 3.02
C ILE A 49 11.50 -0.56 2.97
N LEU A 50 12.15 -0.28 4.11
CA LEU A 50 13.23 0.70 4.17
C LEU A 50 14.43 0.32 3.31
N ILE A 51 14.85 -0.95 3.36
CA ILE A 51 16.06 -1.44 2.69
C ILE A 51 15.83 -1.62 1.18
N ASN A 52 14.66 -2.11 0.80
CA ASN A 52 14.36 -2.43 -0.60
C ASN A 52 13.69 -1.27 -1.37
N ASN A 53 13.56 -0.12 -0.73
CA ASN A 53 12.96 1.05 -1.38
C ASN A 53 13.99 1.76 -2.26
N ASN A 54 13.77 1.74 -3.58
CA ASN A 54 14.67 2.36 -4.55
C ASN A 54 14.59 3.89 -4.60
N GLU A 55 13.55 4.47 -4.01
CA GLU A 55 13.33 5.92 -3.93
C GLU A 55 13.98 6.57 -2.70
N ASN A 56 14.73 5.80 -1.90
CA ASN A 56 15.48 6.28 -0.74
C ASN A 56 14.61 6.98 0.33
N ILE A 57 13.50 6.37 0.70
CA ILE A 57 12.67 6.85 1.80
C ILE A 57 13.47 6.89 3.11
N SER A 58 13.36 7.97 3.87
CA SER A 58 13.98 8.02 5.20
C SER A 58 13.18 7.22 6.22
N SER A 59 13.85 6.69 7.25
CA SER A 59 13.19 5.94 8.32
C SER A 59 12.12 6.77 9.04
N ALA A 60 12.36 8.07 9.25
CA ALA A 60 11.40 8.96 9.87
C ALA A 60 10.15 9.17 9.00
N THR A 61 10.33 9.33 7.70
CA THR A 61 9.21 9.45 6.74
C THR A 61 8.43 8.16 6.68
N LEU A 62 9.10 7.01 6.58
CA LEU A 62 8.44 5.71 6.56
C LEU A 62 7.61 5.48 7.81
N ALA A 63 8.17 5.72 9.01
CA ALA A 63 7.46 5.56 10.27
C ALA A 63 6.19 6.42 10.32
N LYS A 64 6.31 7.69 9.92
CA LYS A 64 5.19 8.64 9.88
C LYS A 64 4.09 8.18 8.91
N ARG A 65 4.47 7.68 7.73
CA ARG A 65 3.51 7.24 6.71
C ARG A 65 2.83 5.94 7.09
N LEU A 66 3.56 4.96 7.58
CA LEU A 66 2.97 3.70 8.05
C LEU A 66 1.98 3.95 9.19
N LYS A 67 2.34 4.82 10.16
CA LYS A 67 1.41 5.21 11.21
C LYS A 67 0.13 5.82 10.63
N ARG A 68 0.25 6.80 9.72
CA ARG A 68 -0.90 7.44 9.08
C ARG A 68 -1.78 6.42 8.35
N MET A 69 -1.18 5.48 7.62
CA MET A 69 -1.93 4.46 6.89
C MET A 69 -2.68 3.51 7.82
N CYS A 70 -2.12 3.21 9.00
CA CYS A 70 -2.83 2.47 10.04
C CYS A 70 -3.97 3.31 10.65
N ASP A 71 -3.73 4.58 10.94
CA ASP A 71 -4.75 5.50 11.48
C ASP A 71 -5.93 5.68 10.50
N LEU A 72 -5.68 5.59 9.20
CA LEU A 72 -6.69 5.60 8.13
C LEU A 72 -7.34 4.23 7.87
N GLU A 73 -6.97 3.22 8.64
CA GLU A 73 -7.46 1.84 8.49
C GLU A 73 -7.15 1.21 7.11
N LEU A 74 -6.09 1.66 6.45
CA LEU A 74 -5.61 1.05 5.20
C LEU A 74 -4.70 -0.15 5.48
N LEU A 75 -3.96 -0.08 6.57
CA LEU A 75 -3.07 -1.13 7.05
C LEU A 75 -3.47 -1.58 8.44
N CYS A 76 -3.28 -2.84 8.72
CA CYS A 76 -3.28 -3.40 10.07
C CYS A 76 -1.88 -3.90 10.43
N ILE A 77 -1.62 -4.01 11.72
CA ILE A 77 -0.34 -4.46 12.26
C ILE A 77 -0.56 -5.77 13.00
N SER A 78 0.28 -6.76 12.73
CA SER A 78 0.40 -7.98 13.52
C SER A 78 1.82 -8.19 14.01
N ASN A 79 2.00 -9.05 15.00
CA ASN A 79 3.31 -9.47 15.43
C ASN A 79 3.82 -10.60 14.54
N ASP A 80 5.12 -10.59 14.26
CA ASP A 80 5.75 -11.71 13.59
C ASP A 80 5.85 -12.90 14.54
N PRO A 81 5.31 -14.08 14.18
CA PRO A 81 5.38 -15.25 15.05
C PRO A 81 6.81 -15.76 15.29
N THR A 82 7.75 -15.39 14.40
CA THR A 82 9.16 -15.80 14.52
C THR A 82 10.05 -14.78 15.23
N HIS A 83 9.58 -13.52 15.32
CA HIS A 83 10.34 -12.42 15.94
C HIS A 83 9.41 -11.46 16.68
N SER A 84 9.34 -11.60 18.00
CA SER A 84 8.40 -10.88 18.87
C SER A 84 8.43 -9.35 18.77
N GLN A 85 9.54 -8.75 18.34
CA GLN A 85 9.67 -7.30 18.19
C GLN A 85 9.38 -6.82 16.76
N ARG A 86 9.24 -7.74 15.80
CA ARG A 86 8.99 -7.39 14.39
C ARG A 86 7.51 -7.23 14.12
N LYS A 87 7.14 -6.10 13.55
CA LYS A 87 5.77 -5.80 13.13
C LYS A 87 5.59 -6.13 11.64
N ILE A 88 4.46 -6.76 11.33
CA ILE A 88 4.04 -7.05 9.96
C ILE A 88 2.87 -6.12 9.63
N TYR A 89 3.00 -5.42 8.52
CA TYR A 89 1.97 -4.55 7.97
C TYR A 89 1.21 -5.28 6.86
N SER A 90 -0.09 -5.33 6.97
CA SER A 90 -0.97 -5.97 6.00
C SER A 90 -2.07 -5.00 5.57
N LEU A 91 -2.50 -5.11 4.30
CA LEU A 91 -3.66 -4.36 3.84
C LEU A 91 -4.92 -4.86 4.57
N THR A 92 -5.73 -3.93 5.00
CA THR A 92 -7.11 -4.21 5.43
C THR A 92 -8.00 -4.41 4.20
N SER A 93 -9.27 -4.80 4.41
CA SER A 93 -10.26 -4.81 3.31
C SER A 93 -10.36 -3.44 2.62
N LYS A 94 -10.37 -2.35 3.39
CA LYS A 94 -10.33 -0.98 2.86
C LYS A 94 -9.05 -0.69 2.08
N GLY A 95 -7.90 -1.18 2.57
CA GLY A 95 -6.62 -1.03 1.89
C GLY A 95 -6.57 -1.78 0.55
N THR A 96 -7.19 -2.96 0.46
CA THR A 96 -7.24 -3.73 -0.79
C THR A 96 -8.08 -3.05 -1.88
N ASP A 97 -9.03 -2.20 -1.52
CA ASP A 97 -9.80 -1.40 -2.49
C ASP A 97 -8.93 -0.38 -3.26
N LEU A 98 -7.72 -0.09 -2.77
CA LEU A 98 -6.75 0.76 -3.47
C LEU A 98 -5.91 0.00 -4.51
N ILE A 99 -5.93 -1.32 -4.53
CA ILE A 99 -5.13 -2.11 -5.48
C ILE A 99 -5.44 -1.72 -6.93
N PRO A 100 -6.70 -1.57 -7.37
CA PRO A 100 -7.00 -1.13 -8.74
C PRO A 100 -6.37 0.22 -9.08
N VAL A 101 -6.37 1.15 -8.12
CA VAL A 101 -5.78 2.49 -8.33
C VAL A 101 -4.28 2.38 -8.57
N ILE A 102 -3.57 1.60 -7.76
CA ILE A 102 -2.12 1.38 -7.90
C ILE A 102 -1.81 0.66 -9.23
N VAL A 103 -2.62 -0.32 -9.63
CA VAL A 103 -2.49 -1.01 -10.93
C VAL A 103 -2.65 -0.03 -12.09
N GLU A 104 -3.64 0.85 -12.05
CA GLU A 104 -3.83 1.84 -13.10
C GLU A 104 -2.72 2.90 -13.13
N MET A 105 -2.20 3.30 -11.97
CA MET A 105 -1.00 4.15 -11.90
C MET A 105 0.21 3.47 -12.54
N PHE A 106 0.39 2.17 -12.29
CA PHE A 106 1.45 1.38 -12.93
C PHE A 106 1.28 1.36 -14.46
N ARG A 107 0.07 1.07 -14.96
CA ARG A 107 -0.23 1.07 -16.41
C ARG A 107 0.04 2.43 -17.04
N PHE A 108 -0.37 3.50 -16.40
CA PHE A 108 -0.10 4.86 -16.86
C PHE A 108 1.41 5.12 -16.93
N GLY A 109 2.15 4.73 -15.89
CA GLY A 109 3.61 4.89 -15.84
C GLY A 109 4.30 4.11 -16.95
N VAL A 110 3.96 2.85 -17.18
CA VAL A 110 4.53 2.02 -18.26
C VAL A 110 4.25 2.64 -19.63
N LYS A 111 3.04 3.14 -19.84
CA LYS A 111 2.64 3.73 -21.14
C LYS A 111 3.37 5.03 -21.47
N HIS A 112 3.68 5.84 -20.44
CA HIS A 112 4.15 7.22 -20.64
C HIS A 112 5.57 7.48 -20.11
N ALA A 113 6.16 6.55 -19.35
CA ALA A 113 7.53 6.69 -18.91
C ALA A 113 8.49 6.65 -20.12
N SER A 114 9.44 7.57 -20.17
CA SER A 114 10.54 7.47 -21.11
C SER A 114 11.36 6.21 -20.83
N GLN A 115 11.87 5.54 -21.86
CA GLN A 115 12.57 4.24 -21.77
C GLN A 115 13.83 4.22 -20.89
N SER A 116 14.19 5.31 -20.26
CA SER A 116 15.32 5.42 -19.33
C SER A 116 14.95 5.20 -17.86
N SER A 117 13.66 5.02 -17.54
CA SER A 117 13.29 4.68 -16.18
C SER A 117 13.51 3.21 -15.92
N THR A 118 14.42 2.94 -15.00
CA THR A 118 14.75 1.60 -14.48
C THR A 118 13.46 0.85 -14.17
N ALA A 119 13.24 -0.27 -14.86
CA ALA A 119 12.08 -1.10 -14.64
C ALA A 119 11.95 -1.42 -13.15
N ILE A 120 10.77 -1.26 -12.59
CA ILE A 120 10.46 -1.82 -11.27
C ILE A 120 10.85 -3.29 -11.36
N SER A 121 11.83 -3.71 -10.55
CA SER A 121 12.19 -5.11 -10.44
C SER A 121 11.07 -5.84 -9.74
N LEU A 122 10.05 -6.20 -10.49
CA LEU A 122 9.07 -7.16 -10.02
C LEU A 122 9.80 -8.48 -9.76
N PRO A 123 9.44 -9.24 -8.72
CA PRO A 123 9.96 -10.59 -8.53
C PRO A 123 9.89 -11.37 -9.84
N GLU A 124 10.89 -12.21 -10.13
CA GLU A 124 10.99 -12.99 -11.38
C GLU A 124 9.70 -13.74 -11.73
N SER A 125 8.97 -14.23 -10.72
CA SER A 125 7.67 -14.86 -10.86
C SER A 125 6.55 -13.91 -11.33
N LYS A 126 6.78 -12.59 -11.30
CA LYS A 126 5.82 -11.53 -11.64
C LYS A 126 6.32 -10.59 -12.75
N LYS A 127 7.44 -10.90 -13.39
CA LYS A 127 8.02 -10.16 -14.52
C LYS A 127 7.24 -10.29 -15.83
N ARG A 128 6.11 -10.94 -15.78
CA ARG A 128 5.22 -11.00 -16.94
C ARG A 128 4.72 -9.58 -17.26
N PRO A 129 4.83 -9.12 -18.52
CA PRO A 129 4.28 -7.83 -18.89
C PRO A 129 2.79 -7.84 -18.53
N LEU A 130 2.36 -6.85 -17.74
CA LEU A 130 0.95 -6.70 -17.42
C LEU A 130 0.21 -6.44 -18.74
N SER A 131 -0.50 -7.44 -19.23
CA SER A 131 -1.45 -7.26 -20.29
C SER A 131 -2.51 -6.25 -19.83
N PRO A 132 -2.95 -5.31 -20.66
CA PRO A 132 -3.99 -4.35 -20.30
C PRO A 132 -5.31 -4.98 -19.82
N PHE A 133 -5.47 -6.30 -19.96
CA PHE A 133 -6.72 -7.04 -19.78
C PHE A 133 -6.65 -8.13 -18.71
N GLU A 134 -5.63 -8.17 -17.85
CA GLU A 134 -5.57 -9.20 -16.79
C GLU A 134 -6.42 -8.78 -15.57
N GLU A 135 -7.73 -9.02 -15.64
CA GLU A 135 -8.60 -9.10 -14.46
C GLU A 135 -8.04 -10.10 -13.44
N ASP A 136 -7.42 -11.17 -13.93
CA ASP A 136 -6.79 -12.22 -13.12
C ASP A 136 -5.68 -11.67 -12.19
N LEU A 137 -4.88 -10.71 -12.65
CA LEU A 137 -3.83 -10.12 -11.81
C LEU A 137 -4.42 -9.33 -10.63
N PHE A 138 -5.50 -8.60 -10.87
CA PHE A 138 -6.16 -7.85 -9.81
C PHE A 138 -6.72 -8.78 -8.74
N GLU A 139 -7.41 -9.84 -9.14
CA GLU A 139 -7.97 -10.83 -8.21
C GLU A 139 -6.86 -11.61 -7.50
N GLU A 140 -5.76 -11.95 -8.18
CA GLU A 140 -4.58 -12.56 -7.57
C GLU A 140 -3.97 -11.66 -6.49
N LEU A 141 -3.73 -10.38 -6.80
CA LEU A 141 -3.17 -9.42 -5.85
C LEU A 141 -4.11 -9.21 -4.66
N LYS A 142 -5.40 -9.09 -4.92
CA LYS A 142 -6.42 -8.94 -3.88
C LYS A 142 -6.46 -10.16 -2.97
N SER A 143 -6.56 -11.35 -3.55
CA SER A 143 -6.58 -12.62 -2.81
C SER A 143 -5.31 -12.80 -1.96
N THR A 144 -4.14 -12.56 -2.55
CA THR A 144 -2.86 -12.67 -1.83
C THR A 144 -2.80 -11.71 -0.64
N ASN A 145 -3.24 -10.47 -0.82
CA ASN A 145 -3.18 -9.47 0.24
C ASN A 145 -4.25 -9.70 1.32
N LEU A 146 -5.45 -10.17 0.96
CA LEU A 146 -6.50 -10.53 1.93
C LEU A 146 -6.10 -11.75 2.77
N ASN A 147 -5.56 -12.79 2.17
CA ASN A 147 -5.08 -13.96 2.91
C ASN A 147 -4.02 -13.61 3.95
N HIS A 148 -3.20 -12.61 3.67
CA HIS A 148 -2.25 -12.11 4.65
C HIS A 148 -2.90 -11.35 5.80
N ALA A 149 -4.00 -10.65 5.56
CA ALA A 149 -4.72 -9.95 6.61
C ALA A 149 -5.47 -10.90 7.55
N GLU A 150 -6.09 -11.95 7.02
CA GLU A 150 -6.81 -12.97 7.80
C GLU A 150 -5.88 -13.82 8.65
N ASN A 151 -4.69 -14.13 8.16
CA ASN A 151 -3.67 -14.86 8.92
C ASN A 151 -2.93 -13.99 9.95
N ALA A 152 -3.22 -12.71 10.03
CA ALA A 152 -2.62 -11.76 10.95
C ALA A 152 -3.44 -11.55 12.24
N ILE A 153 -4.61 -12.18 12.36
CA ILE A 153 -5.50 -12.19 13.52
C ILE A 153 -5.29 -13.48 14.30
#